data_d3ce6f9ebde27f3bfbd43ca22bfc9f32
#
_entry.id   d3ce6f9ebde27f3bfbd43ca22bfc9f32
#
_cell.length_a   1.000
_cell.length_b   1.000
_cell.length_c   1.000
_cell.angle_alpha   90.00
_cell.angle_beta   90.00
_cell.angle_gamma   90.00
#
_symmetry.space_group_name_H-M   'P 1'
#
loop_
_entity.id
_entity.type
_entity.pdbx_description
1 polymer ?
#
loop_
_entity_poly.entity_id
_entity_poly.type
_entity_poly.pdbx_seq_one_letter_code
_entity_poly.pdbx_strand_id
1 'polypeptide(L)'
;MASFKSLEPDAIFLNAGGMITMAGDATPALYRNLTAIAVREGVIVGLGSDEAIIRNSPDALVTDLEGTVLMPGLIDSHNHFLRTALDWERLQLGDVRSTEELLDAVGQRAREISPGQWLLCSSRWHETNLAEGRMPTAQQLDRAAPNNPVYLPRGGHVVVTNSLGLERAGISHD
;
A
#
# COMPACT_ATOMS: atom_id res chain seq x y z
N MET A 1 -25.24 -44.28 0.72
CA MET A 1 -24.18 -44.13 -0.31
C MET A 1 -24.18 -42.70 -0.72
N ALA A 2 -23.21 -41.90 -0.26
CA ALA A 2 -23.00 -40.55 -0.73
C ALA A 2 -22.51 -40.64 -2.19
N SER A 3 -23.27 -40.08 -3.13
CA SER A 3 -22.87 -39.94 -4.52
C SER A 3 -21.61 -39.06 -4.54
N PHE A 4 -20.48 -39.62 -4.93
CA PHE A 4 -19.33 -38.81 -5.39
C PHE A 4 -19.80 -38.09 -6.65
N LYS A 5 -20.28 -36.85 -6.51
CA LYS A 5 -20.42 -35.93 -7.63
C LYS A 5 -19.06 -35.87 -8.31
N SER A 6 -19.02 -36.07 -9.62
CA SER A 6 -17.79 -36.03 -10.39
C SER A 6 -16.99 -34.75 -10.05
N LEU A 7 -15.70 -34.88 -9.85
CA LEU A 7 -14.79 -33.77 -9.56
C LEU A 7 -14.41 -32.99 -10.84
N GLU A 8 -15.30 -33.02 -11.85
CA GLU A 8 -15.05 -32.30 -13.10
C GLU A 8 -14.99 -30.80 -12.86
N PRO A 9 -13.92 -30.13 -13.27
CA PRO A 9 -13.79 -28.66 -13.17
C PRO A 9 -14.87 -27.99 -14.01
N ASP A 10 -15.31 -26.82 -13.58
CA ASP A 10 -16.19 -25.92 -14.34
C ASP A 10 -15.41 -24.88 -15.16
N ALA A 11 -14.17 -24.57 -14.76
CA ALA A 11 -13.27 -23.67 -15.47
C ALA A 11 -11.82 -24.15 -15.40
N ILE A 12 -11.08 -23.94 -16.50
CA ILE A 12 -9.64 -24.16 -16.57
C ILE A 12 -8.94 -22.93 -17.15
N PHE A 13 -7.77 -22.65 -16.62
CA PHE A 13 -6.89 -21.59 -17.09
C PHE A 13 -5.61 -22.26 -17.60
N LEU A 14 -5.24 -21.99 -18.84
CA LEU A 14 -4.15 -22.65 -19.56
C LEU A 14 -3.09 -21.64 -20.01
N ASN A 15 -1.95 -22.15 -20.46
CA ASN A 15 -0.89 -21.37 -21.09
C ASN A 15 -0.34 -20.28 -20.16
N ALA A 16 -0.16 -20.58 -18.88
CA ALA A 16 0.58 -19.72 -17.98
C ALA A 16 2.09 -19.82 -18.26
N GLY A 17 2.81 -18.71 -18.24
CA GLY A 17 4.29 -18.67 -18.32
C GLY A 17 4.98 -19.20 -17.04
N GLY A 18 4.20 -19.66 -16.08
CA GLY A 18 4.56 -20.25 -14.81
C GLY A 18 3.61 -19.80 -13.70
N MET A 19 3.72 -20.44 -12.55
CA MET A 19 2.88 -20.11 -11.38
C MET A 19 3.74 -19.79 -10.17
N ILE A 20 3.40 -18.72 -9.46
CA ILE A 20 3.93 -18.45 -8.13
C ILE A 20 2.96 -19.06 -7.12
N THR A 21 3.45 -19.96 -6.28
CA THR A 21 2.65 -20.56 -5.22
C THR A 21 3.19 -20.14 -3.87
N MET A 22 2.30 -20.10 -2.88
CA MET A 22 2.64 -19.89 -1.47
C MET A 22 2.71 -21.22 -0.71
N ALA A 23 2.79 -22.36 -1.43
CA ALA A 23 2.94 -23.67 -0.84
C ALA A 23 4.38 -23.91 -0.42
N GLY A 24 4.61 -24.33 0.84
CA GLY A 24 5.92 -24.60 1.41
C GLY A 24 6.37 -23.55 2.43
N ASP A 25 7.66 -23.48 2.72
CA ASP A 25 8.26 -22.71 3.82
C ASP A 25 8.29 -21.19 3.59
N ALA A 26 7.11 -20.59 3.38
CA ALA A 26 6.85 -19.13 3.34
C ALA A 26 7.62 -18.32 2.27
N THR A 27 8.32 -18.96 1.34
CA THR A 27 8.99 -18.25 0.24
C THR A 27 8.23 -18.45 -1.06
N PRO A 28 7.76 -17.38 -1.72
CA PRO A 28 7.15 -17.50 -3.05
C PRO A 28 8.13 -18.15 -4.03
N ALA A 29 7.69 -19.22 -4.68
CA ALA A 29 8.51 -19.91 -5.69
C ALA A 29 7.79 -19.89 -7.04
N LEU A 30 8.54 -19.57 -8.09
CA LEU A 30 8.04 -19.64 -9.47
C LEU A 30 8.22 -21.04 -10.02
N TYR A 31 7.13 -21.74 -10.30
CA TYR A 31 7.09 -23.05 -10.93
C TYR A 31 6.76 -22.92 -12.42
N ARG A 32 7.78 -23.03 -13.27
CA ARG A 32 7.62 -22.91 -14.74
C ARG A 32 6.98 -24.14 -15.40
N ASN A 33 6.96 -25.24 -14.71
CA ASN A 33 6.31 -26.50 -15.15
C ASN A 33 4.80 -26.55 -14.77
N LEU A 34 4.31 -25.59 -14.01
CA LEU A 34 2.88 -25.44 -13.74
C LEU A 34 2.35 -24.37 -14.70
N THR A 35 1.63 -24.82 -15.73
CA THR A 35 1.11 -23.94 -16.79
C THR A 35 -0.41 -23.87 -16.82
N ALA A 36 -1.09 -24.71 -16.02
CA ALA A 36 -2.55 -24.75 -15.96
C ALA A 36 -3.09 -24.96 -14.57
N ILE A 37 -4.28 -24.41 -14.31
CA ILE A 37 -5.09 -24.70 -13.13
C ILE A 37 -6.52 -25.10 -13.53
N ALA A 38 -7.12 -25.95 -12.71
CA ALA A 38 -8.52 -26.32 -12.79
C ALA A 38 -9.27 -25.82 -11.55
N VAL A 39 -10.41 -25.19 -11.78
CA VAL A 39 -11.26 -24.60 -10.73
C VAL A 39 -12.64 -25.23 -10.79
N ARG A 40 -13.24 -25.42 -9.63
CA ARG A 40 -14.61 -25.85 -9.45
C ARG A 40 -15.27 -25.09 -8.32
N GLU A 41 -16.40 -24.50 -8.59
CA GLU A 41 -17.17 -23.74 -7.58
C GLU A 41 -16.28 -22.73 -6.82
N GLY A 42 -15.33 -22.08 -7.52
CA GLY A 42 -14.38 -21.12 -6.95
C GLY A 42 -13.19 -21.73 -6.18
N VAL A 43 -13.05 -23.07 -6.17
CA VAL A 43 -11.96 -23.77 -5.50
C VAL A 43 -10.99 -24.36 -6.53
N ILE A 44 -9.67 -24.21 -6.32
CA ILE A 44 -8.66 -24.87 -7.15
C ILE A 44 -8.68 -26.36 -6.85
N VAL A 45 -8.99 -27.17 -7.86
CA VAL A 45 -9.06 -28.65 -7.75
C VAL A 45 -7.93 -29.37 -8.50
N GLY A 46 -7.13 -28.62 -9.27
CA GLY A 46 -5.98 -29.19 -9.99
C GLY A 46 -4.94 -28.14 -10.37
N LEU A 47 -3.68 -28.54 -10.33
CA LEU A 47 -2.51 -27.80 -10.84
C LEU A 47 -1.66 -28.75 -11.69
N GLY A 48 -1.11 -28.27 -12.80
CA GLY A 48 -0.28 -29.11 -13.65
C GLY A 48 0.13 -28.43 -14.96
N SER A 49 0.49 -29.29 -15.94
CA SER A 49 0.65 -28.84 -17.32
C SER A 49 -0.71 -28.72 -18.02
N ASP A 50 -0.77 -27.95 -19.09
CA ASP A 50 -1.96 -27.77 -19.92
C ASP A 50 -2.56 -29.12 -20.33
N GLU A 51 -1.71 -30.04 -20.83
CA GLU A 51 -2.14 -31.38 -21.27
C GLU A 51 -2.76 -32.20 -20.15
N ALA A 52 -2.21 -32.10 -18.93
CA ALA A 52 -2.72 -32.85 -17.78
C ALA A 52 -4.10 -32.32 -17.34
N ILE A 53 -4.27 -31.00 -17.34
CA ILE A 53 -5.53 -30.38 -16.93
C ILE A 53 -6.61 -30.55 -17.99
N ILE A 54 -6.33 -30.33 -19.28
CA ILE A 54 -7.28 -30.53 -20.39
C ILE A 54 -7.82 -31.98 -20.40
N ARG A 55 -6.94 -32.96 -20.23
CA ARG A 55 -7.33 -34.39 -20.25
C ARG A 55 -8.40 -34.73 -19.21
N ASN A 56 -8.35 -34.06 -18.08
CA ASN A 56 -9.25 -34.29 -16.96
C ASN A 56 -10.43 -33.31 -16.87
N SER A 57 -10.61 -32.46 -17.89
CA SER A 57 -11.56 -31.35 -17.85
C SER A 57 -12.17 -31.08 -19.24
N PRO A 58 -12.77 -32.11 -19.92
CA PRO A 58 -13.17 -32.00 -21.32
C PRO A 58 -14.26 -30.92 -21.57
N ASP A 59 -15.12 -30.68 -20.59
CA ASP A 59 -16.29 -29.80 -20.71
C ASP A 59 -16.13 -28.47 -19.95
N ALA A 60 -14.92 -28.18 -19.42
CA ALA A 60 -14.68 -26.97 -18.64
C ALA A 60 -14.55 -25.72 -19.55
N LEU A 61 -14.97 -24.58 -19.02
CA LEU A 61 -14.72 -23.29 -19.67
C LEU A 61 -13.22 -23.01 -19.68
N VAL A 62 -12.66 -22.72 -20.87
CA VAL A 62 -11.23 -22.49 -21.07
C VAL A 62 -10.92 -21.00 -21.13
N THR A 63 -9.92 -20.57 -20.35
CA THR A 63 -9.31 -19.24 -20.44
C THR A 63 -7.83 -19.38 -20.75
N ASP A 64 -7.36 -18.77 -21.84
CA ASP A 64 -5.95 -18.69 -22.19
C ASP A 64 -5.29 -17.54 -21.44
N LEU A 65 -4.19 -17.82 -20.73
CA LEU A 65 -3.42 -16.82 -19.97
C LEU A 65 -2.29 -16.17 -20.79
N GLU A 66 -2.15 -16.54 -22.07
CA GLU A 66 -1.22 -15.92 -23.04
C GLU A 66 0.23 -15.82 -22.52
N GLY A 67 0.69 -16.81 -21.78
CA GLY A 67 2.06 -16.84 -21.22
C GLY A 67 2.26 -15.93 -19.99
N THR A 68 1.23 -15.33 -19.43
CA THR A 68 1.33 -14.51 -18.19
C THR A 68 1.62 -15.40 -16.99
N VAL A 69 2.27 -14.82 -15.96
CA VAL A 69 2.52 -15.52 -14.70
C VAL A 69 1.25 -15.48 -13.84
N LEU A 70 0.82 -16.64 -13.39
CA LEU A 70 -0.31 -16.75 -12.45
C LEU A 70 0.18 -16.75 -11.01
N MET A 71 -0.49 -16.00 -10.15
CA MET A 71 -0.19 -15.94 -8.71
C MET A 71 -1.47 -15.76 -7.89
N PRO A 72 -1.46 -16.10 -6.59
CA PRO A 72 -2.55 -15.76 -5.70
C PRO A 72 -2.80 -14.25 -5.66
N GLY A 73 -4.06 -13.86 -5.49
CA GLY A 73 -4.40 -12.45 -5.25
C GLY A 73 -3.69 -11.92 -4.02
N LEU A 74 -3.31 -10.63 -4.05
CA LEU A 74 -2.64 -9.98 -2.93
C LEU A 74 -3.63 -9.78 -1.78
N ILE A 75 -3.22 -10.19 -0.58
CA ILE A 75 -3.97 -9.98 0.65
C ILE A 75 -3.13 -9.05 1.54
N ASP A 76 -3.58 -7.81 1.67
CA ASP A 76 -2.98 -6.86 2.62
C ASP A 76 -3.64 -7.03 3.99
N SER A 77 -2.99 -7.78 4.87
CA SER A 77 -3.47 -8.07 6.22
C SER A 77 -3.22 -6.94 7.22
N HIS A 78 -2.47 -5.90 6.83
CA HIS A 78 -2.17 -4.75 7.68
C HIS A 78 -2.13 -3.48 6.83
N ASN A 79 -3.25 -2.78 6.73
CA ASN A 79 -3.27 -1.49 6.05
C ASN A 79 -3.99 -0.41 6.89
N HIS A 80 -3.65 0.83 6.60
CA HIS A 80 -4.25 2.01 7.21
C HIS A 80 -5.13 2.76 6.19
N PHE A 81 -6.08 2.05 5.59
CA PHE A 81 -6.89 2.56 4.47
C PHE A 81 -7.50 3.95 4.74
N LEU A 82 -8.22 4.10 5.87
CA LEU A 82 -8.82 5.39 6.25
C LEU A 82 -7.77 6.49 6.43
N ARG A 83 -6.67 6.18 7.09
CA ARG A 83 -5.58 7.14 7.31
C ARG A 83 -4.94 7.56 5.98
N THR A 84 -4.69 6.61 5.10
CA THR A 84 -4.15 6.88 3.77
C THR A 84 -5.10 7.77 2.96
N ALA A 85 -6.40 7.48 2.98
CA ALA A 85 -7.40 8.29 2.29
C ALA A 85 -7.42 9.74 2.83
N LEU A 86 -7.39 9.94 4.14
CA LEU A 86 -7.31 11.28 4.76
C LEU A 86 -5.99 11.99 4.43
N ASP A 87 -4.89 11.26 4.32
CA ASP A 87 -3.58 11.83 3.97
C ASP A 87 -3.54 12.39 2.54
N TRP A 88 -4.39 11.92 1.62
CA TRP A 88 -4.45 12.46 0.26
C TRP A 88 -4.96 13.91 0.20
N GLU A 89 -5.81 14.32 1.14
CA GLU A 89 -6.33 15.68 1.25
C GLU A 89 -5.34 16.65 1.94
N ARG A 90 -4.22 16.14 2.47
CA ARG A 90 -3.22 16.89 3.22
C ARG A 90 -2.08 17.34 2.32
N LEU A 91 -1.25 18.27 2.83
CA LEU A 91 -0.02 18.67 2.15
C LEU A 91 0.90 17.46 1.94
N GLN A 92 1.17 17.12 0.69
CA GLN A 92 2.01 15.99 0.33
C GLN A 92 3.49 16.33 0.48
N LEU A 93 4.25 15.50 1.22
CA LEU A 93 5.67 15.69 1.53
C LEU A 93 6.52 14.45 1.16
N GLY A 94 5.98 13.52 0.37
CA GLY A 94 6.68 12.29 0.01
C GLY A 94 7.93 12.49 -0.86
N ASP A 95 7.96 13.58 -1.61
CA ASP A 95 9.02 13.86 -2.58
C ASP A 95 10.08 14.84 -2.07
N VAL A 96 9.93 15.40 -0.87
CA VAL A 96 10.92 16.32 -0.28
C VAL A 96 12.21 15.58 0.06
N ARG A 97 13.35 16.24 -0.18
CA ARG A 97 14.67 15.67 0.06
C ARG A 97 15.53 16.50 1.01
N SER A 98 15.05 17.66 1.45
CA SER A 98 15.71 18.50 2.43
C SER A 98 14.72 19.14 3.39
N THR A 99 15.21 19.60 4.54
CA THR A 99 14.42 20.40 5.49
C THR A 99 13.97 21.71 4.84
N GLU A 100 14.78 22.30 3.97
CA GLU A 100 14.46 23.53 3.24
C GLU A 100 13.23 23.31 2.34
N GLU A 101 13.25 22.27 1.48
CA GLU A 101 12.13 21.93 0.62
C GLU A 101 10.84 21.66 1.42
N LEU A 102 10.95 20.96 2.57
CA LEU A 102 9.83 20.72 3.45
C LEU A 102 9.23 22.02 3.99
N LEU A 103 10.09 22.92 4.49
CA LEU A 103 9.66 24.21 5.05
C LEU A 103 9.08 25.13 3.98
N ASP A 104 9.61 25.11 2.77
CA ASP A 104 9.08 25.86 1.64
C ASP A 104 7.67 25.38 1.27
N ALA A 105 7.46 24.07 1.21
CA ALA A 105 6.14 23.49 0.96
C ALA A 105 5.12 23.89 2.06
N VAL A 106 5.53 23.82 3.34
CA VAL A 106 4.72 24.28 4.47
C VAL A 106 4.41 25.77 4.35
N GLY A 107 5.41 26.61 4.05
CA GLY A 107 5.26 28.05 3.87
C GLY A 107 4.35 28.42 2.69
N GLN A 108 4.44 27.70 1.59
CA GLN A 108 3.54 27.88 0.46
C GLN A 108 2.09 27.54 0.86
N ARG A 109 1.87 26.41 1.51
CA ARG A 109 0.54 26.00 1.96
C ARG A 109 -0.05 26.97 3.00
N ALA A 110 0.76 27.49 3.90
CA ALA A 110 0.34 28.48 4.89
C ALA A 110 -0.22 29.75 4.27
N ARG A 111 0.28 30.14 3.08
CA ARG A 111 -0.24 31.32 2.34
C ARG A 111 -1.57 31.07 1.64
N GLU A 112 -1.94 29.81 1.42
CA GLU A 112 -3.18 29.41 0.74
C GLU A 112 -4.37 29.23 1.68
N ILE A 113 -4.11 29.08 2.97
CA ILE A 113 -5.15 28.85 3.99
C ILE A 113 -5.34 30.06 4.90
N SER A 114 -6.50 30.15 5.55
CA SER A 114 -6.78 31.27 6.44
C SER A 114 -5.90 31.25 7.70
N PRO A 115 -5.46 32.41 8.23
CA PRO A 115 -4.78 32.46 9.52
C PRO A 115 -5.56 31.77 10.63
N GLY A 116 -4.86 31.01 11.48
CA GLY A 116 -5.44 30.22 12.56
C GLY A 116 -6.02 28.88 12.13
N GLN A 117 -6.15 28.60 10.84
CA GLN A 117 -6.53 27.30 10.33
C GLN A 117 -5.35 26.30 10.47
N TRP A 118 -5.64 25.05 10.89
CA TRP A 118 -4.63 24.02 10.96
C TRP A 118 -4.08 23.68 9.57
N LEU A 119 -2.76 23.70 9.44
CA LEU A 119 -2.04 23.18 8.29
C LEU A 119 -1.74 21.70 8.55
N LEU A 120 -2.44 20.84 7.83
CA LEU A 120 -2.31 19.39 7.98
C LEU A 120 -1.38 18.84 6.91
N CYS A 121 -0.31 18.15 7.33
CA CYS A 121 0.63 17.46 6.44
C CYS A 121 0.36 15.96 6.41
N SER A 122 0.70 15.31 5.29
CA SER A 122 0.66 13.86 5.17
C SER A 122 1.78 13.22 5.99
N SER A 123 1.61 11.95 6.35
CA SER A 123 2.61 11.17 7.08
C SER A 123 3.66 10.51 6.17
N ARG A 124 3.68 10.83 4.88
CA ARG A 124 4.48 10.14 3.85
C ARG A 124 5.90 10.65 3.69
N TRP A 125 6.48 11.26 4.70
CA TRP A 125 7.87 11.69 4.75
C TRP A 125 8.62 11.03 5.89
N HIS A 126 9.95 11.05 5.82
CA HIS A 126 10.80 10.51 6.87
C HIS A 126 12.11 11.31 6.94
N GLU A 127 12.63 11.55 8.14
CA GLU A 127 13.87 12.31 8.33
C GLU A 127 15.08 11.68 7.64
N THR A 128 15.10 10.37 7.46
CA THR A 128 16.17 9.68 6.72
C THR A 128 16.20 9.99 5.22
N ASN A 129 15.10 10.54 4.67
CA ASN A 129 15.04 10.96 3.28
C ASN A 129 15.49 12.42 3.09
N LEU A 130 15.65 13.15 4.20
CA LEU A 130 16.14 14.53 4.19
C LEU A 130 17.67 14.56 4.24
N ALA A 131 18.28 15.48 3.51
CA ALA A 131 19.74 15.67 3.46
C ALA A 131 20.36 15.87 4.86
N GLU A 132 19.61 16.51 5.77
CA GLU A 132 20.04 16.77 7.14
C GLU A 132 19.90 15.58 8.07
N GLY A 133 19.19 14.52 7.69
CA GLY A 133 18.97 13.31 8.46
C GLY A 133 18.24 13.51 9.80
N ARG A 134 17.52 14.62 9.97
CA ARG A 134 16.82 14.98 11.21
C ARG A 134 15.50 15.67 10.94
N MET A 135 14.61 15.62 11.94
CA MET A 135 13.31 16.30 11.87
C MET A 135 13.47 17.83 11.92
N PRO A 136 12.59 18.61 11.27
CA PRO A 136 12.52 20.03 11.46
C PRO A 136 12.18 20.39 12.92
N THR A 137 12.62 21.55 13.37
CA THR A 137 12.32 22.05 14.71
C THR A 137 11.04 22.91 14.71
N ALA A 138 10.41 23.07 15.90
CA ALA A 138 9.28 23.98 16.06
C ALA A 138 9.59 25.39 15.57
N GLN A 139 10.78 25.93 15.88
CA GLN A 139 11.21 27.28 15.45
C GLN A 139 11.35 27.40 13.93
N GLN A 140 11.73 26.34 13.23
CA GLN A 140 11.77 26.33 11.77
C GLN A 140 10.34 26.38 11.20
N LEU A 141 9.43 25.61 11.77
CA LEU A 141 8.00 25.64 11.40
C LEU A 141 7.32 26.96 11.75
N ASP A 142 7.69 27.62 12.88
CA ASP A 142 7.22 28.95 13.24
C ASP A 142 7.52 30.00 12.15
N ARG A 143 8.72 29.92 11.57
CA ARG A 143 9.12 30.81 10.47
C ARG A 143 8.40 30.51 9.17
N ALA A 144 8.16 29.25 8.87
CA ALA A 144 7.46 28.83 7.66
C ALA A 144 5.95 29.12 7.71
N ALA A 145 5.31 28.94 8.87
CA ALA A 145 3.87 29.10 9.08
C ALA A 145 3.56 29.90 10.36
N PRO A 146 3.89 31.20 10.40
CA PRO A 146 3.78 32.01 11.62
C PRO A 146 2.33 32.21 12.11
N ASN A 147 1.35 32.11 11.22
CA ASN A 147 -0.05 32.38 11.51
C ASN A 147 -0.93 31.12 11.55
N ASN A 148 -0.34 29.94 11.33
CA ASN A 148 -1.10 28.69 11.22
C ASN A 148 -0.48 27.61 12.12
N PRO A 149 -1.29 26.92 12.95
CA PRO A 149 -0.80 25.74 13.65
C PRO A 149 -0.50 24.64 12.66
N VAL A 150 0.65 23.98 12.78
CA VAL A 150 1.12 22.95 11.87
C VAL A 150 0.99 21.57 12.51
N TYR A 151 0.39 20.62 11.81
CA TYR A 151 0.37 19.20 12.17
C TYR A 151 1.21 18.44 11.15
N LEU A 152 2.42 18.07 11.52
CA LEU A 152 3.40 17.36 10.68
C LEU A 152 3.70 15.98 11.26
N PRO A 153 2.88 14.96 10.93
CA PRO A 153 3.07 13.61 11.46
C PRO A 153 4.22 12.92 10.74
N ARG A 154 5.05 12.22 11.51
CA ARG A 154 6.10 11.33 11.03
C ARG A 154 5.68 9.90 11.33
N GLY A 155 5.21 9.17 10.33
CA GLY A 155 4.61 7.84 10.54
C GLY A 155 3.41 7.89 11.49
N GLY A 156 3.30 6.90 12.39
CA GLY A 156 2.17 6.71 13.30
C GLY A 156 2.36 7.22 14.73
N HIS A 157 3.58 7.59 15.14
CA HIS A 157 3.94 7.69 16.55
C HIS A 157 4.53 9.05 16.97
N VAL A 158 4.95 9.87 16.03
CA VAL A 158 5.58 11.16 16.28
C VAL A 158 4.88 12.25 15.48
N VAL A 159 4.69 13.39 16.10
CA VAL A 159 4.19 14.61 15.44
C VAL A 159 5.17 15.75 15.73
N VAL A 160 5.59 16.44 14.68
CA VAL A 160 6.28 17.71 14.81
C VAL A 160 5.24 18.82 14.63
N THR A 161 5.31 19.84 15.47
CA THR A 161 4.41 20.98 15.39
C THR A 161 5.17 22.27 15.70
N ASN A 162 4.60 23.41 15.35
CA ASN A 162 5.13 24.73 15.69
C ASN A 162 4.59 25.22 17.04
N SER A 163 5.07 26.37 17.51
CA SER A 163 4.66 26.95 18.80
C SER A 163 3.14 27.16 18.86
N LEU A 164 2.53 27.65 17.79
CA LEU A 164 1.09 27.85 17.72
C LEU A 164 0.31 26.52 17.78
N GLY A 165 0.87 25.46 17.24
CA GLY A 165 0.28 24.12 17.34
C GLY A 165 0.35 23.55 18.75
N LEU A 166 1.46 23.75 19.48
CA LEU A 166 1.59 23.38 20.90
C LEU A 166 0.56 24.14 21.76
N GLU A 167 0.48 25.46 21.57
CA GLU A 167 -0.50 26.30 22.28
C GLU A 167 -1.95 25.80 22.06
N ARG A 168 -2.31 25.54 20.79
CA ARG A 168 -3.65 25.04 20.44
C ARG A 168 -3.95 23.64 21.00
N ALA A 169 -2.93 22.83 21.17
CA ALA A 169 -3.03 21.50 21.79
C ALA A 169 -3.02 21.53 23.33
N GLY A 170 -2.79 22.70 23.94
CA GLY A 170 -2.68 22.84 25.40
C GLY A 170 -1.42 22.15 25.96
N ILE A 171 -0.34 22.06 25.16
CA ILE A 171 0.92 21.45 25.56
C ILE A 171 1.88 22.54 26.00
N SER A 172 2.26 22.53 27.27
CA SER A 172 3.28 23.40 27.87
C SER A 172 4.52 22.63 28.28
N HIS A 173 5.58 23.35 28.60
CA HIS A 173 6.85 22.78 29.09
C HIS A 173 6.87 22.53 30.62
N ASP A 174 5.72 22.64 31.29
CA ASP A 174 5.60 22.47 32.76
C ASP A 174 5.41 21.00 33.15
#